data_9fd1317de4dabd93d7caf66c48b15fa2
#
_entry.id   9fd1317de4dabd93d7caf66c48b15fa2
#
_cell.length_a   1.000
_cell.length_b   1.000
_cell.length_c   1.000
_cell.angle_alpha   90.00
_cell.angle_beta   90.00
_cell.angle_gamma   90.00
#
_symmetry.space_group_name_H-M   'P 1'
#
loop_
_entity.id
_entity.type
_entity.pdbx_description
1 polymer ?
#
loop_
_entity_poly.entity_id
_entity_poly.type
_entity_poly.pdbx_seq_one_letter_code
_entity_poly.pdbx_strand_id
1 'polypeptide(L)'
;EDSGFKQSKLSSFSATPEFAELLRESIPRIKFSERPPLHVIYKDTKDKGSNYLNFEWCEFTRRTEDLMAEYCAYMQEQTLTLSDEPFSEFYVSRTFRDWAGDGSFLNGGRGWASFMSLKSKERAKIKINGKKTVSLDYPASEPNILYQMMTGERLSPHGDPYEVDGLERKAVKSYFTI
;
A
#
# COMPACT_ATOMS: atom_id res chain seq x y z
N GLU A 1 -28.44 -22.35 -8.68
CA GLU A 1 -27.27 -22.97 -8.01
C GLU A 1 -26.64 -21.93 -7.11
N ASP A 2 -26.88 -22.11 -5.83
CA ASP A 2 -26.55 -21.18 -4.75
C ASP A 2 -25.07 -21.32 -4.42
N SER A 3 -24.25 -20.37 -4.86
CA SER A 3 -22.84 -20.31 -4.47
C SER A 3 -22.75 -19.76 -3.04
N GLY A 4 -22.92 -20.67 -2.08
CA GLY A 4 -22.79 -20.35 -0.67
C GLY A 4 -21.41 -19.82 -0.31
N PHE A 5 -21.28 -18.50 -0.18
CA PHE A 5 -20.16 -17.87 0.50
C PHE A 5 -20.17 -18.33 1.96
N LYS A 6 -19.27 -19.25 2.30
CA LYS A 6 -18.99 -19.59 3.71
C LYS A 6 -18.45 -18.33 4.38
N GLN A 7 -19.27 -17.72 5.22
CA GLN A 7 -18.78 -16.69 6.14
C GLN A 7 -17.68 -17.33 7.00
N SER A 8 -16.45 -16.84 6.84
CA SER A 8 -15.37 -17.19 7.76
C SER A 8 -15.76 -16.68 9.14
N LYS A 9 -15.97 -17.59 10.08
CA LYS A 9 -16.12 -17.24 11.49
C LYS A 9 -14.83 -16.57 11.92
N LEU A 10 -14.92 -15.33 12.36
CA LEU A 10 -13.84 -14.68 13.09
C LEU A 10 -13.59 -15.51 14.36
N SER A 11 -12.44 -16.18 14.40
CA SER A 11 -12.00 -16.86 15.60
C SER A 11 -11.61 -15.79 16.61
N SER A 12 -12.36 -15.68 17.69
CA SER A 12 -11.93 -14.85 18.83
C SER A 12 -10.96 -15.68 19.66
N PHE A 13 -9.77 -15.15 19.90
CA PHE A 13 -8.82 -15.72 20.83
C PHE A 13 -8.91 -14.96 22.15
N SER A 14 -9.07 -15.66 23.24
CA SER A 14 -8.88 -15.12 24.58
C SER A 14 -7.65 -15.78 25.20
N ALA A 15 -6.77 -14.97 25.81
CA ALA A 15 -5.65 -15.50 26.55
C ALA A 15 -6.16 -16.23 27.80
N THR A 16 -5.60 -17.39 28.10
CA THR A 16 -5.85 -18.03 29.40
C THR A 16 -5.23 -17.16 30.50
N PRO A 17 -5.72 -17.23 31.76
CA PRO A 17 -5.12 -16.47 32.87
C PRO A 17 -3.62 -16.68 33.00
N GLU A 18 -3.14 -17.91 32.84
CA GLU A 18 -1.71 -18.25 32.88
C GLU A 18 -0.92 -17.60 31.77
N PHE A 19 -1.47 -17.57 30.55
CA PHE A 19 -0.81 -16.91 29.42
C PHE A 19 -0.82 -15.39 29.55
N ALA A 20 -1.89 -14.83 30.11
CA ALA A 20 -1.95 -13.40 30.40
C ALA A 20 -0.92 -12.98 31.46
N GLU A 21 -0.68 -13.83 32.48
CA GLU A 21 0.34 -13.61 33.51
C GLU A 21 1.76 -13.68 32.91
N LEU A 22 2.01 -14.73 32.09
CA LEU A 22 3.28 -14.88 31.39
C LEU A 22 3.58 -13.67 30.47
N LEU A 23 2.56 -13.12 29.80
CA LEU A 23 2.72 -11.91 29.01
C LEU A 23 3.07 -10.70 29.87
N ARG A 24 2.38 -10.51 31.02
CA ARG A 24 2.68 -9.39 31.93
C ARG A 24 4.11 -9.45 32.45
N GLU A 25 4.61 -10.64 32.77
CA GLU A 25 5.99 -10.84 33.20
C GLU A 25 7.01 -10.65 32.07
N SER A 26 6.62 -10.99 30.85
CA SER A 26 7.51 -11.00 29.70
C SER A 26 7.57 -9.65 28.97
N ILE A 27 6.46 -8.88 28.95
CA ILE A 27 6.40 -7.57 28.28
C ILE A 27 7.55 -6.62 28.72
N PRO A 28 7.88 -6.48 30.01
CA PRO A 28 8.99 -5.63 30.42
C PRO A 28 10.37 -6.10 29.93
N ARG A 29 10.48 -7.38 29.55
CA ARG A 29 11.72 -7.98 29.04
C ARG A 29 11.80 -7.98 27.52
N ILE A 30 10.67 -7.75 26.84
CA ILE A 30 10.63 -7.62 25.38
C ILE A 30 11.22 -6.26 25.03
N LYS A 31 12.48 -6.25 24.66
CA LYS A 31 13.08 -5.08 24.01
C LYS A 31 12.57 -5.06 22.57
N PHE A 32 11.60 -4.22 22.30
CA PHE A 32 11.28 -3.88 20.92
C PHE A 32 12.54 -3.28 20.29
N SER A 33 12.96 -3.84 19.19
CA SER A 33 14.03 -3.22 18.41
C SER A 33 13.63 -1.79 18.12
N GLU A 34 14.46 -0.82 18.50
CA GLU A 34 14.27 0.60 18.15
C GLU A 34 14.47 0.87 16.65
N ARG A 35 14.61 -0.18 15.86
CA ARG A 35 14.68 0.00 14.42
C ARG A 35 13.33 0.51 13.93
N PRO A 36 13.31 1.71 13.36
CA PRO A 36 12.09 2.19 12.72
C PRO A 36 11.64 1.14 11.68
N PRO A 37 10.34 0.98 11.50
CA PRO A 37 9.83 0.07 10.47
C PRO A 37 10.47 0.44 9.14
N LEU A 38 11.01 -0.54 8.43
CA LEU A 38 11.58 -0.32 7.09
C LEU A 38 10.45 0.05 6.14
N HIS A 39 10.61 1.18 5.47
CA HIS A 39 9.63 1.66 4.50
C HIS A 39 9.83 1.06 3.10
N VAL A 40 11.01 0.52 2.81
CA VAL A 40 11.29 -0.24 1.60
C VAL A 40 11.14 -1.72 1.88
N ILE A 41 10.23 -2.36 1.17
CA ILE A 41 9.92 -3.77 1.30
C ILE A 41 10.23 -4.46 -0.02
N TYR A 42 11.01 -5.55 0.03
CA TYR A 42 11.33 -6.38 -1.12
C TYR A 42 10.75 -7.78 -0.93
N LYS A 43 10.07 -8.29 -1.94
CA LYS A 43 9.34 -9.56 -1.87
C LYS A 43 9.64 -10.46 -3.05
N ASP A 44 9.70 -11.77 -2.80
CA ASP A 44 9.66 -12.78 -3.83
C ASP A 44 8.28 -12.84 -4.49
N THR A 45 8.26 -13.17 -5.78
CA THR A 45 7.04 -13.36 -6.56
C THR A 45 6.70 -14.83 -6.79
N LYS A 46 7.65 -15.73 -6.56
CA LYS A 46 7.52 -17.15 -6.88
C LYS A 46 6.59 -17.89 -5.95
N ASP A 47 6.41 -17.40 -4.73
CA ASP A 47 5.53 -18.01 -3.75
C ASP A 47 4.25 -17.22 -3.55
N LYS A 48 3.12 -17.92 -3.47
CA LYS A 48 1.82 -17.35 -3.06
C LYS A 48 1.83 -16.83 -1.61
N GLY A 49 2.86 -17.12 -0.84
CA GLY A 49 3.16 -16.53 0.46
C GLY A 49 4.21 -15.44 0.28
N SER A 50 3.88 -14.22 0.62
CA SER A 50 4.73 -13.02 0.52
C SER A 50 6.01 -13.16 1.35
N ASN A 51 7.00 -13.89 0.88
CA ASN A 51 8.29 -13.96 1.56
C ASN A 51 9.03 -12.63 1.37
N TYR A 52 9.44 -12.06 2.48
CA TYR A 52 10.32 -10.90 2.48
C TYR A 52 11.73 -11.35 2.10
N LEU A 53 12.34 -10.63 1.19
CA LEU A 53 13.73 -10.85 0.79
C LEU A 53 14.62 -9.82 1.43
N ASN A 54 15.80 -10.25 1.83
CA ASN A 54 16.88 -9.33 2.16
C ASN A 54 17.44 -8.73 0.86
N PHE A 55 17.87 -7.48 0.92
CA PHE A 55 18.48 -6.79 -0.21
C PHE A 55 19.63 -5.93 0.25
N GLU A 56 20.54 -5.64 -0.67
CA GLU A 56 21.61 -4.69 -0.44
C GLU A 56 21.11 -3.25 -0.69
N TRP A 57 21.46 -2.36 0.22
CA TRP A 57 21.11 -0.96 0.12
C TRP A 57 21.88 -0.26 -0.99
N CYS A 58 21.18 0.22 -2.01
CA CYS A 58 21.71 1.10 -3.04
C CYS A 58 21.20 2.55 -2.83
N GLU A 59 21.69 3.49 -3.62
CA GLU A 59 21.28 4.90 -3.54
C GLU A 59 19.76 5.06 -3.72
N PHE A 60 19.17 4.35 -4.68
CA PHE A 60 17.73 4.37 -4.94
C PHE A 60 16.91 3.91 -3.74
N THR A 61 17.28 2.80 -3.11
CA THR A 61 16.55 2.27 -1.96
C THR A 61 16.71 3.13 -0.72
N ARG A 62 17.91 3.71 -0.49
CA ARG A 62 18.14 4.66 0.60
C ARG A 62 17.29 5.91 0.45
N ARG A 63 17.34 6.52 -0.74
CA ARG A 63 16.52 7.70 -1.04
C ARG A 63 15.02 7.41 -0.90
N THR A 64 14.57 6.22 -1.28
CA THR A 64 13.18 5.80 -1.13
C THR A 64 12.81 5.65 0.34
N GLU A 65 13.67 5.04 1.14
CA GLU A 65 13.48 4.89 2.59
C GLU A 65 13.37 6.26 3.26
N ASP A 66 14.34 7.15 3.00
CA ASP A 66 14.36 8.50 3.57
C ASP A 66 13.09 9.29 3.22
N LEU A 67 12.66 9.25 1.97
CA LEU A 67 11.43 9.93 1.53
C LEU A 67 10.18 9.38 2.23
N MET A 68 10.08 8.06 2.39
CA MET A 68 8.94 7.45 3.07
C MET A 68 8.97 7.72 4.58
N ALA A 69 10.14 7.73 5.18
CA ALA A 69 10.32 8.06 6.59
C ALA A 69 9.93 9.52 6.86
N GLU A 70 10.39 10.45 6.02
CA GLU A 70 10.03 11.88 6.11
C GLU A 70 8.52 12.08 5.97
N TYR A 71 7.89 11.42 4.99
CA TYR A 71 6.45 11.49 4.82
C TYR A 71 5.69 10.90 6.01
N CYS A 72 6.17 9.78 6.56
CA CYS A 72 5.59 9.17 7.73
C CYS A 72 5.68 10.10 8.95
N ALA A 73 6.84 10.70 9.19
CA ALA A 73 7.04 11.68 10.26
C ALA A 73 6.12 12.88 10.12
N TYR A 74 6.03 13.46 8.91
CA TYR A 74 5.12 14.56 8.62
C TYR A 74 3.66 14.20 8.93
N MET A 75 3.21 13.00 8.55
CA MET A 75 1.84 12.56 8.80
C MET A 75 1.58 12.24 10.28
N GLN A 76 2.59 11.84 11.05
CA GLN A 76 2.47 11.62 12.49
C GLN A 76 2.27 12.93 13.27
N GLU A 77 2.72 14.06 12.75
CA GLU A 77 2.46 15.38 13.31
C GLU A 77 1.00 15.85 13.08
N GLN A 78 0.28 15.21 12.16
CA GLN A 78 -1.09 15.56 11.85
C GLN A 78 -2.07 14.80 12.76
N THR A 79 -3.20 15.42 13.08
CA THR A 79 -4.30 14.74 13.76
C THR A 79 -5.11 13.94 12.76
N LEU A 80 -4.94 12.62 12.77
CA LEU A 80 -5.70 11.71 11.92
C LEU A 80 -6.85 11.09 12.70
N THR A 81 -8.05 11.14 12.16
CA THR A 81 -9.23 10.50 12.75
C THR A 81 -9.98 9.66 11.72
N LEU A 82 -10.59 8.57 12.18
CA LEU A 82 -11.50 7.74 11.42
C LEU A 82 -12.86 7.70 12.15
N SER A 83 -13.90 8.25 11.55
CA SER A 83 -15.20 8.39 12.20
C SER A 83 -15.15 9.14 13.55
N ASP A 84 -14.30 10.17 13.62
CA ASP A 84 -14.01 11.02 14.78
C ASP A 84 -13.19 10.36 15.91
N GLU A 85 -12.83 9.08 15.77
CA GLU A 85 -11.90 8.41 16.67
C GLU A 85 -10.46 8.54 16.16
N PRO A 86 -9.45 8.62 17.06
CA PRO A 86 -8.05 8.69 16.65
C PRO A 86 -7.66 7.51 15.75
N PHE A 87 -7.02 7.80 14.63
CA PHE A 87 -6.44 6.79 13.75
C PHE A 87 -5.01 6.49 14.24
N SER A 88 -4.85 5.39 14.94
CA SER A 88 -3.72 5.14 15.84
C SER A 88 -2.40 4.83 15.13
N GLU A 89 -2.39 4.40 13.87
CA GLU A 89 -1.16 3.99 13.21
C GLU A 89 -1.12 4.46 11.76
N PHE A 90 -0.45 5.57 11.51
CA PHE A 90 -0.09 5.95 10.16
C PHE A 90 1.28 5.37 9.81
N TYR A 91 1.31 4.54 8.79
CA TYR A 91 2.51 3.94 8.26
C TYR A 91 2.44 3.87 6.74
N VAL A 92 3.54 4.15 6.08
CA VAL A 92 3.69 4.03 4.63
C VAL A 92 4.89 3.18 4.28
N SER A 93 4.80 2.47 3.16
CA SER A 93 5.90 1.71 2.61
C SER A 93 5.83 1.66 1.09
N ARG A 94 6.95 1.33 0.44
CA ARG A 94 6.98 0.95 -0.97
C ARG A 94 7.40 -0.50 -1.09
N THR A 95 6.57 -1.30 -1.74
CA THR A 95 6.81 -2.72 -1.94
C THR A 95 7.29 -2.97 -3.36
N PHE A 96 8.49 -3.51 -3.47
CA PHE A 96 9.08 -3.97 -4.71
C PHE A 96 8.99 -5.49 -4.81
N ARG A 97 9.07 -6.01 -6.02
CA ARG A 97 8.96 -7.45 -6.29
C ARG A 97 10.07 -7.91 -7.22
N ASP A 98 10.70 -9.00 -6.84
CA ASP A 98 11.73 -9.65 -7.64
C ASP A 98 11.12 -10.56 -8.71
N TRP A 99 10.63 -9.97 -9.79
CA TRP A 99 10.02 -10.75 -10.89
C TRP A 99 11.04 -11.49 -11.72
N ALA A 100 12.21 -10.90 -11.90
CA ALA A 100 13.27 -11.46 -12.71
C ALA A 100 14.18 -12.43 -11.93
N GLY A 101 14.19 -12.35 -10.60
CA GLY A 101 15.11 -13.08 -9.74
C GLY A 101 16.53 -12.51 -9.80
N ASP A 102 16.67 -11.24 -10.21
CA ASP A 102 17.96 -10.56 -10.42
C ASP A 102 18.29 -9.55 -9.30
N GLY A 103 17.42 -9.44 -8.31
CA GLY A 103 17.57 -8.49 -7.21
C GLY A 103 17.26 -7.04 -7.59
N SER A 104 16.69 -6.79 -8.76
CA SER A 104 16.40 -5.44 -9.24
C SER A 104 15.15 -4.84 -8.58
N PHE A 105 15.14 -3.49 -8.44
CA PHE A 105 14.01 -2.72 -7.97
C PHE A 105 13.18 -2.11 -9.10
N LEU A 106 13.25 -2.69 -10.30
CA LEU A 106 12.56 -2.21 -11.49
C LEU A 106 11.05 -2.52 -11.46
N ASN A 107 10.65 -3.50 -10.66
CA ASN A 107 9.27 -3.97 -10.63
C ASN A 107 8.59 -3.66 -9.29
N GLY A 108 7.33 -3.27 -9.37
CA GLY A 108 6.55 -2.91 -8.18
C GLY A 108 6.76 -1.47 -7.76
N GLY A 109 7.22 -1.24 -6.53
CA GLY A 109 7.39 0.10 -5.96
C GLY A 109 6.09 0.82 -5.66
N ARG A 110 4.97 0.08 -5.62
CA ARG A 110 3.68 0.65 -5.25
C ARG A 110 3.71 1.12 -3.80
N GLY A 111 3.30 2.37 -3.61
CA GLY A 111 3.09 2.92 -2.28
C GLY A 111 1.94 2.18 -1.57
N TRP A 112 2.15 1.85 -0.33
CA TRP A 112 1.17 1.28 0.57
C TRP A 112 1.08 2.13 1.82
N ALA A 113 -0.13 2.41 2.28
CA ALA A 113 -0.37 3.08 3.54
C ALA A 113 -1.37 2.29 4.38
N SER A 114 -1.28 2.40 5.70
CA SER A 114 -2.12 1.65 6.64
C SER A 114 -3.62 1.79 6.37
N PHE A 115 -4.09 2.96 5.96
CA PHE A 115 -5.49 3.21 5.63
C PHE A 115 -5.96 2.53 4.32
N MET A 116 -5.05 2.03 3.48
CA MET A 116 -5.42 1.38 2.21
C MET A 116 -6.10 0.02 2.41
N SER A 117 -5.95 -0.58 3.59
CA SER A 117 -6.68 -1.80 3.97
C SER A 117 -8.17 -1.55 4.24
N LEU A 118 -8.55 -0.31 4.52
CA LEU A 118 -9.94 0.06 4.77
C LEU A 118 -10.77 0.02 3.48
N LYS A 119 -12.05 -0.32 3.61
CA LYS A 119 -13.01 -0.21 2.50
C LYS A 119 -13.15 1.25 2.06
N SER A 120 -13.45 1.49 0.78
CA SER A 120 -13.58 2.84 0.21
C SER A 120 -14.53 3.75 1.01
N LYS A 121 -15.67 3.20 1.46
CA LYS A 121 -16.64 3.94 2.30
C LYS A 121 -16.08 4.34 3.67
N GLU A 122 -15.17 3.57 4.22
CA GLU A 122 -14.51 3.87 5.50
C GLU A 122 -13.39 4.88 5.29
N ARG A 123 -12.58 4.73 4.24
CA ARG A 123 -11.56 5.73 3.88
C ARG A 123 -12.13 7.13 3.69
N ALA A 124 -13.34 7.24 3.12
CA ALA A 124 -14.02 8.52 2.95
C ALA A 124 -14.38 9.23 4.28
N LYS A 125 -14.31 8.53 5.41
CA LYS A 125 -14.55 9.10 6.75
C LYS A 125 -13.27 9.60 7.43
N ILE A 126 -12.11 9.37 6.82
CA ILE A 126 -10.85 9.87 7.37
C ILE A 126 -10.85 11.39 7.31
N LYS A 127 -10.43 12.00 8.41
CA LYS A 127 -10.17 13.44 8.49
C LYS A 127 -8.72 13.67 8.87
N ILE A 128 -8.14 14.73 8.32
CA ILE A 128 -6.80 15.23 8.66
C ILE A 128 -6.98 16.62 9.26
N ASN A 129 -6.55 16.80 10.51
CA ASN A 129 -6.73 18.05 11.25
C ASN A 129 -8.19 18.55 11.23
N GLY A 130 -9.15 17.62 11.42
CA GLY A 130 -10.58 17.89 11.42
C GLY A 130 -11.20 18.12 10.04
N LYS A 131 -10.42 18.20 8.97
CA LYS A 131 -10.89 18.43 7.60
C LYS A 131 -11.14 17.09 6.89
N LYS A 132 -12.22 17.01 6.12
CA LYS A 132 -12.52 15.85 5.27
C LYS A 132 -11.45 15.66 4.21
N THR A 133 -11.07 14.42 3.98
CA THR A 133 -10.16 14.06 2.89
C THR A 133 -10.91 13.90 1.57
N VAL A 134 -10.21 14.11 0.48
CA VAL A 134 -10.69 13.86 -0.88
C VAL A 134 -9.79 12.81 -1.51
N SER A 135 -10.39 11.79 -2.10
CA SER A 135 -9.65 10.81 -2.90
C SER A 135 -9.46 11.37 -4.30
N LEU A 136 -8.20 11.60 -4.67
CA LEU A 136 -7.84 11.96 -6.02
C LEU A 136 -7.42 10.68 -6.76
N ASP A 137 -7.93 10.53 -7.98
CA ASP A 137 -7.53 9.47 -8.89
C ASP A 137 -6.89 10.10 -10.13
N TYR A 138 -5.90 9.42 -10.69
CA TYR A 138 -5.27 9.78 -11.95
C TYR A 138 -5.81 8.85 -13.03
N PRO A 139 -6.92 9.21 -13.71
CA PRO A 139 -7.48 8.34 -14.73
C PRO A 139 -6.47 8.13 -15.85
N ALA A 140 -6.36 6.88 -16.29
CA ALA A 140 -5.50 6.52 -17.41
C ALA A 140 -4.02 6.97 -17.25
N SER A 141 -3.45 6.79 -16.05
CA SER A 141 -2.07 7.17 -15.77
C SER A 141 -1.08 6.52 -16.74
N GLU A 142 -1.23 5.23 -17.02
CA GLU A 142 -0.34 4.48 -17.89
C GLU A 142 -0.36 5.00 -19.33
N PRO A 143 -1.53 5.15 -20.03
CA PRO A 143 -1.58 5.76 -21.35
C PRO A 143 -1.04 7.19 -21.37
N ASN A 144 -1.30 7.98 -20.34
CA ASN A 144 -0.80 9.35 -20.27
C ASN A 144 0.73 9.40 -20.21
N ILE A 145 1.34 8.55 -19.37
CA ILE A 145 2.79 8.47 -19.25
C ILE A 145 3.40 8.00 -20.57
N LEU A 146 2.86 6.94 -21.17
CA LEU A 146 3.36 6.41 -22.43
C LEU A 146 3.28 7.46 -23.57
N TYR A 147 2.14 8.14 -23.68
CA TYR A 147 1.94 9.18 -24.68
C TYR A 147 2.95 10.32 -24.49
N GLN A 148 3.15 10.78 -23.24
CA GLN A 148 4.11 11.82 -22.94
C GLN A 148 5.56 11.39 -23.24
N MET A 149 5.90 10.14 -22.97
CA MET A 149 7.23 9.61 -23.31
C MET A 149 7.46 9.56 -24.82
N MET A 150 6.44 9.26 -25.61
CA MET A 150 6.56 9.14 -27.06
C MET A 150 6.49 10.49 -27.79
N THR A 151 5.73 11.44 -27.30
CA THR A 151 5.43 12.70 -28.01
C THR A 151 6.02 13.94 -27.33
N GLY A 152 6.39 13.84 -26.06
CA GLY A 152 6.76 14.99 -25.22
C GLY A 152 5.55 15.81 -24.72
N GLU A 153 4.34 15.45 -25.14
CA GLU A 153 3.11 16.18 -24.84
C GLU A 153 2.23 15.39 -23.87
N ARG A 154 1.33 16.10 -23.19
CA ARG A 154 0.30 15.45 -22.36
C ARG A 154 -0.86 15.00 -23.25
N LEU A 155 -1.39 13.81 -22.96
CA LEU A 155 -2.63 13.35 -23.57
C LEU A 155 -3.74 14.36 -23.28
N SER A 156 -4.51 14.70 -24.30
CA SER A 156 -5.63 15.65 -24.14
C SER A 156 -6.58 15.16 -23.04
N PRO A 157 -7.07 16.03 -22.14
CA PRO A 157 -8.04 15.67 -21.12
C PRO A 157 -9.42 15.35 -21.70
N HIS A 158 -9.60 15.52 -23.00
CA HIS A 158 -10.86 15.28 -23.69
C HIS A 158 -10.89 13.86 -24.27
N GLY A 159 -11.72 13.01 -23.67
CA GLY A 159 -11.94 11.63 -24.06
C GLY A 159 -11.36 10.60 -23.09
N ASP A 160 -11.85 9.39 -23.21
CA ASP A 160 -11.32 8.23 -22.48
C ASP A 160 -10.23 7.57 -23.33
N PRO A 161 -8.97 7.57 -22.92
CA PRO A 161 -7.87 6.99 -23.71
C PRO A 161 -7.98 5.47 -23.90
N TYR A 162 -8.91 4.83 -23.22
CA TYR A 162 -9.24 3.41 -23.42
C TYR A 162 -10.39 3.20 -24.41
N GLU A 163 -11.00 4.28 -24.91
CA GLU A 163 -12.05 4.20 -25.92
C GLU A 163 -11.42 4.18 -27.32
N VAL A 164 -11.40 3.01 -27.92
CA VAL A 164 -10.85 2.76 -29.26
C VAL A 164 -11.94 2.14 -30.10
N ASP A 165 -12.20 2.73 -31.28
CA ASP A 165 -13.24 2.25 -32.18
C ASP A 165 -13.10 0.76 -32.51
N GLY A 166 -14.18 0.03 -32.33
CA GLY A 166 -14.24 -1.41 -32.60
C GLY A 166 -13.64 -2.31 -31.51
N LEU A 167 -13.13 -1.74 -30.42
CA LEU A 167 -12.59 -2.52 -29.32
C LEU A 167 -13.38 -2.32 -28.02
N GLU A 168 -13.53 -3.40 -27.26
CA GLU A 168 -14.12 -3.31 -25.94
C GLU A 168 -13.18 -2.56 -24.98
N ARG A 169 -13.68 -1.50 -24.33
CA ARG A 169 -12.92 -0.66 -23.38
C ARG A 169 -12.14 -1.47 -22.35
N LYS A 170 -12.76 -2.54 -21.83
CA LYS A 170 -12.13 -3.41 -20.83
C LYS A 170 -10.92 -4.16 -21.39
N ALA A 171 -10.99 -4.59 -22.63
CA ALA A 171 -9.89 -5.25 -23.32
C ALA A 171 -8.72 -4.27 -23.52
N VAL A 172 -9.02 -3.05 -24.00
CA VAL A 172 -8.00 -2.00 -24.16
C VAL A 172 -7.36 -1.66 -22.81
N LYS A 173 -8.16 -1.46 -21.76
CA LYS A 173 -7.63 -1.19 -20.43
C LYS A 173 -6.74 -2.32 -19.91
N SER A 174 -7.10 -3.59 -20.12
CA SER A 174 -6.29 -4.72 -19.66
C SER A 174 -4.93 -4.81 -20.35
N TYR A 175 -4.81 -4.25 -21.55
CA TYR A 175 -3.55 -4.20 -22.29
C TYR A 175 -2.50 -3.27 -21.63
N PHE A 176 -2.95 -2.22 -20.98
CA PHE A 176 -2.09 -1.28 -20.25
C PHE A 176 -1.83 -1.67 -18.79
N THR A 177 -2.59 -2.64 -18.27
CA THR A 177 -2.49 -3.06 -16.85
C THR A 177 -1.75 -4.40 -16.79
N ILE A 178 -0.48 -4.41 -17.10
CA ILE A 178 0.40 -5.59 -16.95
C ILE A 178 1.00 -5.64 -15.55
#